data_9a8fd259a7509c1c7fb2d7449ca58b79
#
_entry.id   9a8fd259a7509c1c7fb2d7449ca58b79
#
_cell.length_a   1.000
_cell.length_b   1.000
_cell.length_c   1.000
_cell.angle_alpha   90.00
_cell.angle_beta   90.00
_cell.angle_gamma   90.00
#
_symmetry.space_group_name_H-M   'P 1'
#
loop_
_entity.id
_entity.type
_entity.pdbx_description
1 polymer ?
#
loop_
_entity_poly.entity_id
_entity_poly.type
_entity_poly.pdbx_seq_one_letter_code
_entity_poly.pdbx_strand_id
1 'polypeptide(L)'
;SGTQWKTYAEGYYTATSPLGPYTYAANNPLLQKTEGLVTGTAHGSIVKGPDDQWWQFYTIVLSNPPGGRRIGMDKVTFDADGLMYVNVTDTPQPAPLATPETDKPASVPVTINKVRAMNALSKVSSEQFGFFGSYAVDNFSGTIWMPEEEDKEPSLLIELSPATRFDVVQLFTVDAMRIMVGGMSKSGSGRGFGRSYSDQVYKYRLEVSMDGEYFTTVLDRTDNTVSRNTVFEEFEPVECRFVKLTVTSWPEGAPRGIIDFTVFGHPSTYLPAAVATPTFSDLPKDGTERK
;
A
#
# COMPACT_ATOMS: atom_id res chain seq x y z
N SER A 1 -11.16 22.81 7.03
CA SER A 1 -10.47 22.16 8.15
C SER A 1 -11.51 21.72 9.17
N GLY A 2 -11.24 20.67 9.93
CA GLY A 2 -12.22 20.11 10.84
C GLY A 2 -12.26 18.59 10.80
N THR A 3 -11.21 17.99 10.26
CA THR A 3 -11.10 16.56 9.97
C THR A 3 -11.24 15.64 11.18
N GLN A 4 -11.28 16.19 12.38
CA GLN A 4 -11.43 15.43 13.63
C GLN A 4 -12.80 15.62 14.27
N TRP A 5 -13.65 16.46 13.69
CA TRP A 5 -14.93 16.80 14.26
C TRP A 5 -16.06 16.05 13.57
N LYS A 6 -17.09 15.69 14.34
CA LYS A 6 -18.31 15.08 13.80
C LYS A 6 -19.05 15.95 12.78
N THR A 7 -18.77 17.25 12.76
CA THR A 7 -19.35 18.23 11.85
C THR A 7 -18.57 18.39 10.54
N TYR A 8 -17.51 17.60 10.31
CA TYR A 8 -16.77 17.62 9.06
C TYR A 8 -17.69 17.24 7.90
N ALA A 9 -17.68 18.03 6.85
CA ALA A 9 -18.59 17.90 5.71
C ALA A 9 -17.85 18.13 4.39
N GLU A 10 -18.40 17.61 3.30
CA GLU A 10 -17.92 17.77 1.95
C GLU A 10 -19.00 18.38 1.07
N GLY A 11 -18.60 19.32 0.24
CA GLY A 11 -19.44 19.91 -0.80
C GLY A 11 -18.77 19.78 -2.16
N TYR A 12 -19.52 20.09 -3.22
CA TYR A 12 -19.03 20.03 -4.58
C TYR A 12 -19.53 21.17 -5.45
N TYR A 13 -18.88 21.34 -6.58
CA TYR A 13 -19.25 22.25 -7.64
C TYR A 13 -19.45 21.47 -8.93
N THR A 14 -20.28 21.96 -9.80
CA THR A 14 -20.53 21.41 -11.14
C THR A 14 -19.97 22.35 -12.20
N ALA A 15 -19.54 21.80 -13.33
CA ALA A 15 -19.12 22.53 -14.50
C ALA A 15 -19.34 21.69 -15.77
N THR A 16 -19.52 22.35 -16.90
CA THR A 16 -19.63 21.71 -18.23
C THR A 16 -18.26 21.50 -18.88
N SER A 17 -17.20 22.07 -18.29
CA SER A 17 -15.82 21.95 -18.74
C SER A 17 -14.90 21.81 -17.53
N PRO A 18 -13.79 21.02 -17.64
CA PRO A 18 -12.79 20.92 -16.58
C PRO A 18 -12.16 22.25 -16.16
N LEU A 19 -12.24 23.27 -17.01
CA LEU A 19 -11.75 24.62 -16.73
C LEU A 19 -12.81 25.55 -16.16
N GLY A 20 -14.04 25.07 -15.92
CA GLY A 20 -15.17 25.86 -15.45
C GLY A 20 -15.96 26.57 -16.56
N PRO A 21 -16.79 27.56 -16.24
CA PRO A 21 -17.00 28.07 -14.89
C PRO A 21 -17.67 27.05 -13.95
N TYR A 22 -17.31 27.13 -12.67
CA TYR A 22 -17.82 26.23 -11.64
C TYR A 22 -19.01 26.84 -10.93
N THR A 23 -20.08 26.06 -10.78
CA THR A 23 -21.30 26.45 -10.06
C THR A 23 -21.43 25.63 -8.78
N TYR A 24 -21.70 26.30 -7.67
CA TYR A 24 -21.95 25.62 -6.38
C TYR A 24 -23.22 24.78 -6.49
N ALA A 25 -23.13 23.51 -6.15
CA ALA A 25 -24.26 22.58 -6.23
C ALA A 25 -25.34 22.95 -5.21
N ALA A 26 -26.60 23.00 -5.66
CA ALA A 26 -27.73 23.48 -4.85
C ALA A 26 -28.05 22.58 -3.64
N ASN A 27 -27.66 21.30 -3.73
CA ASN A 27 -27.88 20.28 -2.67
C ASN A 27 -26.66 20.06 -1.76
N ASN A 28 -25.69 20.96 -1.75
CA ASN A 28 -24.60 20.91 -0.79
C ASN A 28 -25.09 21.08 0.66
N PRO A 29 -24.48 20.39 1.63
CA PRO A 29 -23.30 19.51 1.49
C PRO A 29 -23.66 18.14 0.90
N LEU A 30 -22.73 17.59 0.09
CA LEU A 30 -22.84 16.22 -0.44
C LEU A 30 -22.76 15.18 0.68
N LEU A 31 -21.79 15.36 1.57
CA LEU A 31 -21.58 14.52 2.74
C LEU A 31 -21.65 15.36 4.00
N GLN A 32 -22.57 15.02 4.87
CA GLN A 32 -22.64 15.55 6.24
C GLN A 32 -23.44 14.61 7.11
N LYS A 33 -22.79 14.02 8.11
CA LYS A 33 -23.47 13.22 9.12
C LYS A 33 -22.83 13.47 10.49
N THR A 34 -23.67 13.90 11.44
CA THR A 34 -23.22 14.31 12.76
C THR A 34 -23.71 13.40 13.87
N GLU A 35 -24.60 12.47 13.56
CA GLU A 35 -25.22 11.56 14.50
C GLU A 35 -25.10 10.11 14.01
N GLY A 36 -25.21 9.15 14.92
CA GLY A 36 -25.06 7.73 14.63
C GLY A 36 -23.64 7.23 14.91
N LEU A 37 -23.34 6.01 14.39
CA LEU A 37 -22.02 5.38 14.55
C LEU A 37 -20.97 6.05 13.67
N VAL A 38 -21.34 6.39 12.45
CA VAL A 38 -20.49 7.05 11.45
C VAL A 38 -20.78 8.55 11.46
N THR A 39 -19.75 9.35 11.69
CA THR A 39 -19.85 10.82 11.71
C THR A 39 -18.65 11.47 11.01
N GLY A 40 -18.64 12.80 10.88
CA GLY A 40 -17.47 13.54 10.37
C GLY A 40 -17.08 13.14 8.95
N THR A 41 -18.08 13.05 8.07
CA THR A 41 -17.97 12.51 6.70
C THR A 41 -17.52 13.56 5.72
N ALA A 42 -16.34 13.41 5.16
CA ALA A 42 -15.80 14.30 4.12
C ALA A 42 -14.47 13.74 3.54
N HIS A 43 -13.79 14.55 2.74
CA HIS A 43 -12.48 14.25 2.15
C HIS A 43 -12.55 12.97 1.31
N GLY A 44 -13.43 13.01 0.35
CA GLY A 44 -13.75 11.83 -0.44
C GLY A 44 -13.26 11.89 -1.88
N SER A 45 -13.54 10.81 -2.56
CA SER A 45 -13.28 10.61 -3.98
C SER A 45 -14.36 9.73 -4.57
N ILE A 46 -14.79 10.06 -5.78
CA ILE A 46 -15.82 9.31 -6.51
C ILE A 46 -15.15 8.43 -7.54
N VAL A 47 -15.58 7.17 -7.60
CA VAL A 47 -15.09 6.20 -8.57
C VAL A 47 -16.26 5.40 -9.14
N LYS A 48 -16.16 5.05 -10.41
CA LYS A 48 -17.09 4.11 -11.04
C LYS A 48 -16.65 2.69 -10.70
N GLY A 49 -17.52 1.93 -10.07
CA GLY A 49 -17.27 0.55 -9.67
C GLY A 49 -17.45 -0.43 -10.85
N PRO A 50 -17.01 -1.68 -10.66
CA PRO A 50 -17.15 -2.75 -11.66
C PRO A 50 -18.61 -3.17 -11.89
N ASP A 51 -19.53 -2.78 -11.01
CA ASP A 51 -20.98 -2.94 -11.11
C ASP A 51 -21.64 -1.81 -11.92
N ASP A 52 -20.84 -0.99 -12.59
CA ASP A 52 -21.25 0.19 -13.35
C ASP A 52 -21.93 1.29 -12.50
N GLN A 53 -21.88 1.14 -11.17
CA GLN A 53 -22.39 2.11 -10.22
C GLN A 53 -21.29 3.08 -9.80
N TRP A 54 -21.69 4.29 -9.37
CA TRP A 54 -20.78 5.25 -8.80
C TRP A 54 -20.70 5.09 -7.28
N TRP A 55 -19.49 5.15 -6.73
CA TRP A 55 -19.19 4.99 -5.32
C TRP A 55 -18.39 6.18 -4.80
N GLN A 56 -18.80 6.70 -3.66
CA GLN A 56 -18.07 7.71 -2.90
C GLN A 56 -17.27 7.00 -1.81
N PHE A 57 -15.96 7.15 -1.84
CA PHE A 57 -15.07 6.81 -0.73
C PHE A 57 -14.76 8.09 0.03
N TYR A 58 -14.82 8.05 1.34
CA TYR A 58 -14.65 9.26 2.15
C TYR A 58 -14.13 8.93 3.55
N THR A 59 -13.58 9.94 4.25
CA THR A 59 -13.15 9.78 5.63
C THR A 59 -14.36 9.81 6.56
N ILE A 60 -14.32 8.94 7.57
CA ILE A 60 -15.29 8.89 8.66
C ILE A 60 -14.59 8.95 10.02
N VAL A 61 -15.34 9.36 11.05
CA VAL A 61 -14.99 9.21 12.45
C VAL A 61 -16.05 8.35 13.10
N LEU A 62 -15.64 7.26 13.75
CA LEU A 62 -16.55 6.40 14.50
C LEU A 62 -16.85 7.00 15.88
N SER A 63 -18.12 7.02 16.26
CA SER A 63 -18.56 7.52 17.56
C SER A 63 -18.30 6.53 18.68
N ASN A 64 -18.26 5.22 18.38
CA ASN A 64 -18.06 4.15 19.37
C ASN A 64 -17.33 2.94 18.76
N PRO A 65 -16.14 2.54 19.27
CA PRO A 65 -15.35 3.31 20.23
C PRO A 65 -14.85 4.63 19.62
N PRO A 66 -14.77 5.71 20.38
CA PRO A 66 -14.31 6.98 19.85
C PRO A 66 -12.85 6.89 19.41
N GLY A 67 -12.55 7.49 18.30
CA GLY A 67 -11.18 7.70 17.86
C GLY A 67 -10.81 7.04 16.54
N GLY A 68 -9.85 7.68 15.91
CA GLY A 68 -9.28 7.30 14.65
C GLY A 68 -10.20 7.53 13.44
N ARG A 69 -9.56 7.88 12.35
CA ARG A 69 -10.24 8.02 11.06
C ARG A 69 -10.33 6.66 10.38
N ARG A 70 -11.42 6.45 9.66
CA ARG A 70 -11.66 5.25 8.85
C ARG A 70 -12.12 5.68 7.47
N ILE A 71 -12.25 4.72 6.57
CA ILE A 71 -12.82 4.92 5.25
C ILE A 71 -14.27 4.44 5.29
N GLY A 72 -15.18 5.32 4.88
CA GLY A 72 -16.55 4.99 4.54
C GLY A 72 -16.70 4.82 3.03
N MET A 73 -17.70 4.07 2.62
CA MET A 73 -18.03 3.84 1.22
C MET A 73 -19.54 3.72 1.09
N ASP A 74 -20.13 4.56 0.24
CA ASP A 74 -21.56 4.50 -0.09
C ASP A 74 -21.79 4.81 -1.58
N LYS A 75 -22.95 4.40 -2.10
CA LYS A 75 -23.32 4.64 -3.50
C LYS A 75 -23.62 6.12 -3.73
N VAL A 76 -23.22 6.59 -4.90
CA VAL A 76 -23.61 7.88 -5.46
C VAL A 76 -24.78 7.67 -6.39
N THR A 77 -25.81 8.46 -6.23
CA THR A 77 -26.94 8.56 -7.17
C THR A 77 -26.99 9.95 -7.77
N PHE A 78 -27.60 10.07 -8.93
CA PHE A 78 -27.78 11.34 -9.63
C PHE A 78 -29.27 11.56 -9.89
N ASP A 79 -29.73 12.78 -9.72
CA ASP A 79 -31.08 13.16 -10.13
C ASP A 79 -31.15 13.53 -11.63
N ALA A 80 -32.33 13.96 -12.07
CA ALA A 80 -32.57 14.35 -13.47
C ALA A 80 -31.74 15.57 -13.90
N ASP A 81 -31.34 16.41 -12.97
CA ASP A 81 -30.52 17.62 -13.22
C ASP A 81 -29.02 17.32 -13.09
N GLY A 82 -28.65 16.08 -12.80
CA GLY A 82 -27.26 15.63 -12.66
C GLY A 82 -26.64 15.98 -11.31
N LEU A 83 -27.43 16.37 -10.31
CA LEU A 83 -26.94 16.59 -8.95
C LEU A 83 -26.66 15.25 -8.25
N MET A 84 -25.54 15.20 -7.53
CA MET A 84 -25.10 14.01 -6.80
C MET A 84 -25.75 13.89 -5.42
N TYR A 85 -26.07 12.67 -5.02
CA TYR A 85 -26.57 12.33 -3.69
C TYR A 85 -25.83 11.13 -3.14
N VAL A 86 -25.44 11.18 -1.88
CA VAL A 86 -24.83 10.08 -1.14
C VAL A 86 -25.58 9.91 0.18
N ASN A 87 -26.18 8.75 0.38
CA ASN A 87 -26.79 8.42 1.66
C ASN A 87 -25.75 7.75 2.55
N VAL A 88 -25.19 8.50 3.50
CA VAL A 88 -24.18 8.00 4.44
C VAL A 88 -24.79 6.98 5.38
N THR A 89 -24.30 5.75 5.32
CA THR A 89 -24.76 4.63 6.16
C THR A 89 -23.91 4.43 7.41
N ASP A 90 -24.50 3.79 8.42
CA ASP A 90 -23.79 3.35 9.64
C ASP A 90 -23.28 1.89 9.55
N THR A 91 -23.55 1.22 8.44
CA THR A 91 -23.26 -0.20 8.23
C THR A 91 -22.16 -0.38 7.18
N PRO A 92 -21.33 -1.43 7.30
CA PRO A 92 -20.42 -1.80 6.23
C PRO A 92 -21.17 -2.06 4.92
N GLN A 93 -20.64 -1.53 3.82
CA GLN A 93 -21.19 -1.76 2.50
C GLN A 93 -20.48 -2.95 1.85
N PRO A 94 -21.21 -3.84 1.15
CA PRO A 94 -20.58 -4.85 0.32
C PRO A 94 -19.87 -4.14 -0.85
N ALA A 95 -18.55 -4.29 -0.93
CA ALA A 95 -17.82 -3.81 -2.10
C ALA A 95 -18.28 -4.59 -3.33
N PRO A 96 -18.57 -3.90 -4.46
CA PRO A 96 -18.86 -4.59 -5.69
C PRO A 96 -17.63 -5.39 -6.09
N LEU A 97 -17.81 -6.69 -6.22
CA LEU A 97 -16.78 -7.54 -6.80
C LEU A 97 -16.70 -7.23 -8.30
N ALA A 98 -15.49 -7.07 -8.82
CA ALA A 98 -15.30 -7.14 -10.24
C ALA A 98 -15.88 -8.48 -10.69
N THR A 99 -16.89 -8.46 -11.54
CA THR A 99 -17.22 -9.65 -12.30
C THR A 99 -15.97 -9.98 -13.11
N PRO A 100 -15.36 -11.15 -12.92
CA PRO A 100 -14.18 -11.48 -13.70
C PRO A 100 -14.58 -11.48 -15.16
N GLU A 101 -14.21 -10.46 -15.92
CA GLU A 101 -14.23 -10.54 -17.38
C GLU A 101 -13.21 -11.57 -17.89
N THR A 102 -12.39 -12.05 -16.97
CA THR A 102 -11.39 -13.09 -17.22
C THR A 102 -11.39 -14.04 -16.03
N ASP A 103 -11.16 -15.33 -16.28
CA ASP A 103 -10.93 -16.37 -15.27
C ASP A 103 -9.65 -16.11 -14.43
N LYS A 104 -9.14 -14.89 -14.43
CA LYS A 104 -7.95 -14.52 -13.67
C LYS A 104 -8.33 -14.19 -12.23
N PRO A 105 -7.68 -14.81 -11.24
CA PRO A 105 -7.84 -14.45 -9.85
C PRO A 105 -7.48 -12.97 -9.64
N ALA A 106 -8.22 -12.28 -8.76
CA ALA A 106 -7.92 -10.90 -8.42
C ALA A 106 -6.55 -10.81 -7.76
N SER A 107 -5.72 -9.89 -8.24
CA SER A 107 -4.44 -9.58 -7.60
C SER A 107 -4.67 -8.75 -6.35
N VAL A 108 -4.13 -9.23 -5.22
CA VAL A 108 -4.25 -8.59 -3.91
C VAL A 108 -2.87 -8.44 -3.27
N PRO A 109 -2.68 -7.55 -2.28
CA PRO A 109 -1.42 -7.46 -1.55
C PRO A 109 -1.06 -8.80 -0.89
N VAL A 110 0.08 -9.39 -1.27
CA VAL A 110 0.55 -10.69 -0.74
C VAL A 110 1.65 -10.55 0.30
N THR A 111 2.24 -9.37 0.46
CA THR A 111 3.22 -9.05 1.50
C THR A 111 2.59 -8.52 2.77
N ILE A 112 1.40 -7.93 2.71
CA ILE A 112 0.69 -7.35 3.85
C ILE A 112 0.19 -8.44 4.79
N ASN A 113 0.24 -8.19 6.10
CA ASN A 113 -0.21 -9.07 7.19
C ASN A 113 0.69 -10.28 7.50
N LYS A 114 1.68 -10.60 6.70
CA LYS A 114 2.56 -11.73 7.00
C LYS A 114 3.57 -11.39 8.09
N VAL A 115 4.08 -10.16 8.10
CA VAL A 115 5.10 -9.70 9.06
C VAL A 115 4.56 -9.67 10.49
N ARG A 116 3.34 -9.20 10.71
CA ARG A 116 2.73 -9.17 12.06
C ARG A 116 2.44 -10.55 12.64
N ALA A 117 2.17 -11.51 11.78
CA ALA A 117 1.82 -12.87 12.21
C ALA A 117 3.05 -13.77 12.44
N MET A 118 4.21 -13.47 11.83
CA MET A 118 5.24 -14.48 11.64
C MET A 118 6.70 -14.03 11.82
N ASN A 119 6.98 -12.84 12.27
CA ASN A 119 8.31 -12.30 12.70
C ASN A 119 9.56 -12.58 11.83
N ALA A 120 9.46 -13.16 10.64
CA ALA A 120 10.62 -13.64 9.93
C ALA A 120 10.53 -13.58 8.39
N LEU A 121 9.70 -12.71 7.84
CA LEU A 121 9.43 -12.75 6.41
C LEU A 121 10.31 -11.83 5.57
N SER A 122 11.08 -10.95 6.20
CA SER A 122 11.95 -10.04 5.46
C SER A 122 13.39 -10.13 5.97
N LYS A 123 14.31 -10.10 5.04
CA LYS A 123 15.74 -9.97 5.27
C LYS A 123 16.27 -8.80 4.46
N VAL A 124 17.09 -7.97 5.06
CA VAL A 124 17.72 -6.82 4.38
C VAL A 124 19.23 -7.00 4.34
N SER A 125 19.87 -6.36 3.37
CA SER A 125 21.33 -6.34 3.26
C SER A 125 21.98 -5.58 4.42
N SER A 126 21.32 -4.49 4.85
CA SER A 126 21.74 -3.69 6.00
C SER A 126 20.57 -2.91 6.58
N GLU A 127 20.68 -2.46 7.84
CA GLU A 127 19.68 -1.59 8.46
C GLU A 127 20.29 -0.71 9.55
N GLN A 128 19.89 0.54 9.59
CA GLN A 128 20.26 1.45 10.68
C GLN A 128 19.46 1.12 11.93
N PHE A 129 20.08 1.27 13.10
CA PHE A 129 19.41 1.01 14.36
C PHE A 129 18.12 1.83 14.52
N GLY A 130 17.01 1.14 14.77
CA GLY A 130 15.68 1.74 14.89
C GLY A 130 14.91 1.88 13.57
N PHE A 131 15.50 1.50 12.42
CA PHE A 131 14.90 1.59 11.08
C PHE A 131 14.93 0.24 10.37
N PHE A 132 14.28 -0.72 10.98
CA PHE A 132 14.37 -2.14 10.63
C PHE A 132 13.76 -2.48 9.27
N GLY A 133 14.31 -3.49 8.58
CA GLY A 133 13.82 -3.96 7.29
C GLY A 133 12.34 -4.40 7.31
N SER A 134 11.87 -4.94 8.43
CA SER A 134 10.48 -5.30 8.63
C SER A 134 9.51 -4.13 8.53
N TYR A 135 9.98 -2.90 8.73
CA TYR A 135 9.16 -1.68 8.61
C TYR A 135 8.73 -1.38 7.18
N ALA A 136 9.52 -1.82 6.18
CA ALA A 136 9.13 -1.65 4.79
C ALA A 136 7.93 -2.50 4.36
N VAL A 137 7.51 -3.49 5.17
CA VAL A 137 6.45 -4.45 4.83
C VAL A 137 5.40 -4.60 5.95
N ASP A 138 5.36 -3.69 6.92
CA ASP A 138 4.41 -3.74 8.06
C ASP A 138 3.06 -3.06 7.77
N ASN A 139 2.90 -2.49 6.57
CA ASN A 139 1.72 -1.73 6.13
C ASN A 139 1.39 -0.55 7.06
N PHE A 140 2.43 0.11 7.58
CA PHE A 140 2.28 1.27 8.44
C PHE A 140 3.16 2.43 7.96
N SER A 141 2.55 3.48 7.45
CA SER A 141 3.25 4.65 6.89
C SER A 141 4.01 5.51 7.93
N GLY A 142 3.94 5.16 9.20
CA GLY A 142 4.68 5.81 10.28
C GLY A 142 6.03 5.17 10.60
N THR A 143 6.39 4.10 9.92
CA THR A 143 7.67 3.40 10.02
C THR A 143 8.45 3.49 8.72
N ILE A 144 9.74 3.21 8.75
CA ILE A 144 10.61 3.26 7.58
C ILE A 144 11.81 2.34 7.79
N TRP A 145 12.16 1.56 6.77
CA TRP A 145 13.46 0.92 6.69
C TRP A 145 14.50 1.87 6.12
N MET A 146 15.65 1.99 6.78
CA MET A 146 16.79 2.76 6.28
C MET A 146 18.02 1.86 6.27
N PRO A 147 18.62 1.60 5.10
CA PRO A 147 19.88 0.87 5.01
C PRO A 147 21.04 1.72 5.56
N GLU A 148 22.15 1.05 5.92
CA GLU A 148 23.39 1.73 6.27
C GLU A 148 23.91 2.60 5.12
N GLU A 149 24.64 3.69 5.43
CA GLU A 149 25.12 4.64 4.43
C GLU A 149 26.18 4.01 3.48
N GLU A 150 26.90 3.02 3.97
CA GLU A 150 27.94 2.29 3.24
C GLU A 150 27.36 1.26 2.26
N ASP A 151 26.12 0.83 2.47
CA ASP A 151 25.44 -0.10 1.58
C ASP A 151 25.06 0.63 0.27
N LYS A 152 25.71 0.24 -0.81
CA LYS A 152 25.57 0.92 -2.11
C LYS A 152 24.41 0.37 -2.94
N GLU A 153 24.04 -0.89 -2.71
CA GLU A 153 22.92 -1.57 -3.37
C GLU A 153 22.04 -2.27 -2.33
N PRO A 154 21.41 -1.50 -1.43
CA PRO A 154 20.59 -2.08 -0.39
C PRO A 154 19.45 -2.91 -0.97
N SER A 155 19.23 -4.07 -0.35
CA SER A 155 18.22 -5.00 -0.80
C SER A 155 17.31 -5.46 0.33
N LEU A 156 16.06 -5.70 -0.03
CA LEU A 156 15.03 -6.27 0.81
C LEU A 156 14.54 -7.57 0.17
N LEU A 157 14.75 -8.68 0.84
CA LEU A 157 14.31 -10.01 0.43
C LEU A 157 13.10 -10.42 1.27
N ILE A 158 12.03 -10.85 0.62
CA ILE A 158 10.79 -11.29 1.26
C ILE A 158 10.50 -12.72 0.85
N GLU A 159 10.22 -13.57 1.84
CA GLU A 159 9.60 -14.87 1.62
C GLU A 159 8.08 -14.73 1.73
N LEU A 160 7.36 -14.94 0.62
CA LEU A 160 5.92 -14.74 0.55
C LEU A 160 5.13 -15.78 1.35
N SER A 161 5.65 -16.99 1.46
CA SER A 161 5.05 -18.06 2.25
C SER A 161 6.12 -18.89 2.95
N PRO A 162 6.49 -18.54 4.16
CA PRO A 162 7.32 -19.42 4.97
C PRO A 162 6.58 -20.75 5.20
N ALA A 163 7.33 -21.81 5.44
CA ALA A 163 6.79 -23.13 5.76
C ALA A 163 5.77 -23.01 6.91
N THR A 164 4.58 -23.54 6.70
CA THR A 164 3.55 -23.58 7.72
C THR A 164 3.75 -24.79 8.63
N ARG A 165 3.07 -24.81 9.78
CA ARG A 165 3.03 -26.01 10.66
C ARG A 165 2.43 -27.26 10.01
N PHE A 166 2.00 -27.19 8.75
CA PHE A 166 1.48 -28.31 7.95
C PHE A 166 2.48 -28.80 6.93
N ASP A 167 3.73 -28.34 7.03
CA ASP A 167 4.81 -28.72 6.11
C ASP A 167 4.46 -28.51 4.63
N VAL A 168 3.75 -27.45 4.33
CA VAL A 168 3.46 -27.00 2.97
C VAL A 168 3.90 -25.56 2.76
N VAL A 169 4.36 -25.27 1.57
CA VAL A 169 4.72 -23.92 1.12
C VAL A 169 3.69 -23.48 0.09
N GLN A 170 3.07 -22.33 0.34
CA GLN A 170 2.21 -21.67 -0.63
C GLN A 170 3.06 -20.87 -1.60
N LEU A 171 2.92 -21.14 -2.89
CA LEU A 171 3.44 -20.25 -3.94
C LEU A 171 2.43 -19.16 -4.27
N PHE A 172 2.93 -18.10 -4.86
CA PHE A 172 2.13 -16.98 -5.32
C PHE A 172 2.48 -16.62 -6.75
N THR A 173 1.47 -16.39 -7.56
CA THR A 173 1.63 -15.68 -8.82
C THR A 173 1.57 -14.19 -8.50
N VAL A 174 2.64 -13.46 -8.80
CA VAL A 174 2.76 -12.02 -8.59
C VAL A 174 2.80 -11.29 -9.92
N ASP A 175 2.21 -10.11 -10.01
CA ASP A 175 2.02 -9.36 -11.26
C ASP A 175 2.18 -7.84 -11.10
N ALA A 176 2.30 -7.35 -9.87
CA ALA A 176 2.53 -5.93 -9.62
C ALA A 176 3.24 -5.66 -8.31
N MET A 177 3.79 -4.46 -8.18
CA MET A 177 4.36 -3.97 -6.93
C MET A 177 4.07 -2.49 -6.70
N ARG A 178 4.14 -2.09 -5.43
CA ARG A 178 4.16 -0.69 -5.02
C ARG A 178 5.37 -0.45 -4.12
N ILE A 179 6.09 0.64 -4.38
CA ILE A 179 7.13 1.16 -3.48
C ILE A 179 6.74 2.57 -3.05
N MET A 180 6.84 2.84 -1.76
CA MET A 180 6.78 4.19 -1.21
C MET A 180 8.12 4.51 -0.57
N VAL A 181 8.80 5.50 -1.11
CA VAL A 181 10.12 5.92 -0.67
C VAL A 181 10.07 7.23 0.10
N GLY A 182 11.01 7.44 0.98
CA GLY A 182 11.10 8.64 1.79
C GLY A 182 12.19 8.55 2.84
N GLY A 183 12.18 9.49 3.76
CA GLY A 183 13.11 9.51 4.87
C GLY A 183 12.73 10.54 5.91
N MET A 184 13.41 10.50 7.04
CA MET A 184 13.25 11.52 8.09
C MET A 184 13.86 12.83 7.64
N SER A 185 13.05 13.91 7.62
CA SER A 185 13.60 15.26 7.48
C SER A 185 14.46 15.59 8.71
N LYS A 186 15.70 16.04 8.49
CA LYS A 186 16.59 16.57 9.56
C LYS A 186 16.10 17.91 10.15
N SER A 187 15.05 18.52 9.61
CA SER A 187 14.47 19.76 10.16
C SER A 187 13.46 19.42 11.24
N GLY A 188 13.88 19.57 12.48
CA GLY A 188 13.08 19.30 13.67
C GLY A 188 11.77 20.08 13.72
N SER A 189 10.76 19.42 14.02
CA SER A 189 9.40 19.71 14.44
C SER A 189 8.34 19.11 13.52
N GLY A 190 8.13 17.83 13.63
CA GLY A 190 6.99 17.18 13.01
C GLY A 190 7.31 15.74 12.66
N ARG A 191 6.71 14.82 13.36
CA ARG A 191 6.69 13.40 13.04
C ARG A 191 5.90 13.22 11.75
N GLY A 192 6.57 13.29 10.61
CA GLY A 192 5.95 13.05 9.31
C GLY A 192 7.00 12.51 8.36
N PHE A 193 6.92 11.23 8.07
CA PHE A 193 7.62 10.63 6.94
C PHE A 193 6.93 11.12 5.67
N GLY A 194 7.68 11.44 4.64
CA GLY A 194 7.10 11.80 3.35
C GLY A 194 7.02 13.28 3.02
N ARG A 195 8.05 14.06 3.31
CA ARG A 195 8.18 15.37 2.67
C ARG A 195 8.65 15.19 1.24
N SER A 196 7.92 15.79 0.32
CA SER A 196 8.32 15.93 -1.07
C SER A 196 9.66 16.65 -1.16
N TYR A 197 10.67 15.95 -1.64
CA TYR A 197 11.89 16.55 -2.16
C TYR A 197 11.68 16.85 -3.64
N SER A 198 12.32 17.87 -4.15
CA SER A 198 12.12 18.34 -5.53
C SER A 198 12.56 17.33 -6.58
N ASP A 199 13.38 16.37 -6.21
CA ASP A 199 13.91 15.37 -7.14
C ASP A 199 14.00 14.01 -6.44
N GLN A 200 13.15 13.07 -6.86
CA GLN A 200 12.99 11.77 -6.25
C GLN A 200 13.14 10.67 -7.31
N VAL A 201 14.24 10.70 -8.03
CA VAL A 201 14.56 9.66 -9.00
C VAL A 201 15.26 8.51 -8.29
N TYR A 202 14.52 7.43 -8.05
CA TYR A 202 15.03 6.19 -7.51
C TYR A 202 15.26 5.20 -8.64
N LYS A 203 16.36 4.45 -8.55
CA LYS A 203 16.64 3.33 -9.46
C LYS A 203 16.61 2.03 -8.69
N TYR A 204 15.97 1.02 -9.24
CA TYR A 204 15.74 -0.23 -8.54
C TYR A 204 15.55 -1.39 -9.50
N ARG A 205 15.63 -2.59 -8.97
CA ARG A 205 15.36 -3.86 -9.65
C ARG A 205 14.52 -4.75 -8.76
N LEU A 206 13.54 -5.41 -9.35
CA LEU A 206 12.72 -6.43 -8.71
C LEU A 206 13.08 -7.78 -9.30
N GLU A 207 13.36 -8.71 -8.42
CA GLU A 207 13.74 -10.07 -8.76
C GLU A 207 12.87 -11.06 -8.00
N VAL A 208 12.60 -12.22 -8.58
CA VAL A 208 11.81 -13.29 -7.97
C VAL A 208 12.59 -14.60 -7.96
N SER A 209 12.23 -15.49 -7.04
CA SER A 209 12.88 -16.79 -6.91
C SER A 209 11.92 -17.83 -6.37
N MET A 210 12.17 -19.10 -6.72
CA MET A 210 11.50 -20.27 -6.15
C MET A 210 12.23 -20.84 -4.93
N ASP A 211 13.53 -20.68 -4.87
CA ASP A 211 14.43 -21.32 -3.88
C ASP A 211 15.14 -20.32 -2.95
N GLY A 212 15.14 -19.03 -3.28
CA GLY A 212 15.83 -17.98 -2.54
C GLY A 212 17.34 -17.88 -2.88
N GLU A 213 17.83 -18.69 -3.81
CA GLU A 213 19.23 -18.71 -4.24
C GLU A 213 19.37 -18.17 -5.67
N TYR A 214 18.52 -18.63 -6.59
CA TYR A 214 18.54 -18.22 -8.00
C TYR A 214 17.39 -17.24 -8.26
N PHE A 215 17.76 -16.02 -8.68
CA PHE A 215 16.82 -14.95 -8.91
C PHE A 215 16.68 -14.59 -10.38
N THR A 216 15.46 -14.34 -10.81
CA THR A 216 15.12 -13.82 -12.14
C THR A 216 14.58 -12.41 -12.02
N THR A 217 15.14 -11.47 -12.79
CA THR A 217 14.64 -10.09 -12.84
C THR A 217 13.31 -10.03 -13.56
N VAL A 218 12.29 -9.48 -12.90
CA VAL A 218 10.96 -9.27 -13.47
C VAL A 218 10.70 -7.80 -13.78
N LEU A 219 11.41 -6.90 -13.12
CA LEU A 219 11.33 -5.47 -13.36
C LEU A 219 12.72 -4.84 -13.19
N ASP A 220 13.19 -4.15 -14.21
CA ASP A 220 14.43 -3.37 -14.18
C ASP A 220 14.11 -1.89 -14.41
N ARG A 221 14.48 -1.04 -13.45
CA ARG A 221 14.35 0.41 -13.48
C ARG A 221 15.68 1.07 -13.13
N THR A 222 16.78 0.44 -13.49
CA THR A 222 18.14 1.00 -13.29
C THR A 222 18.41 2.19 -14.20
N ASP A 223 17.61 2.37 -15.24
CA ASP A 223 17.62 3.52 -16.15
C ASP A 223 16.54 4.58 -15.85
N ASN A 224 15.78 4.43 -14.74
CA ASN A 224 14.69 5.35 -14.39
C ASN A 224 15.18 6.81 -14.35
N THR A 225 14.36 7.70 -14.92
CA THR A 225 14.56 9.16 -14.91
C THR A 225 13.34 9.91 -14.35
N VAL A 226 12.31 9.18 -13.95
CA VAL A 226 11.04 9.77 -13.47
C VAL A 226 11.09 9.95 -11.96
N SER A 227 10.87 11.20 -11.53
CA SER A 227 10.79 11.55 -10.11
C SER A 227 9.43 11.17 -9.52
N ARG A 228 9.41 10.24 -8.58
CA ARG A 228 8.21 9.82 -7.82
C ARG A 228 8.60 9.29 -6.45
N ASN A 229 7.82 9.62 -5.44
CA ASN A 229 7.97 9.07 -4.08
C ASN A 229 7.07 7.84 -3.83
N THR A 230 6.09 7.62 -4.70
CA THR A 230 5.25 6.42 -4.71
C THR A 230 5.15 5.93 -6.14
N VAL A 231 5.49 4.68 -6.33
CA VAL A 231 5.50 4.02 -7.63
C VAL A 231 4.64 2.78 -7.54
N PHE A 232 3.79 2.58 -8.54
CA PHE A 232 3.09 1.33 -8.80
C PHE A 232 3.52 0.83 -10.18
N GLU A 233 3.96 -0.42 -10.26
CA GLU A 233 4.44 -1.04 -11.50
C GLU A 233 3.77 -2.39 -11.67
N GLU A 234 3.30 -2.64 -12.89
CA GLU A 234 2.80 -3.94 -13.33
C GLU A 234 3.86 -4.65 -14.16
N PHE A 235 3.88 -5.96 -14.11
CA PHE A 235 4.77 -6.82 -14.89
C PHE A 235 4.09 -8.14 -15.25
N GLU A 236 4.67 -8.90 -16.17
CA GLU A 236 4.12 -10.20 -16.56
C GLU A 236 3.98 -11.12 -15.34
N PRO A 237 2.82 -11.77 -15.15
CA PRO A 237 2.58 -12.62 -14.01
C PRO A 237 3.62 -13.74 -13.89
N VAL A 238 4.19 -13.91 -12.72
CA VAL A 238 5.21 -14.92 -12.44
C VAL A 238 4.95 -15.64 -11.13
N GLU A 239 5.07 -16.96 -11.15
CA GLU A 239 4.96 -17.77 -9.93
C GLU A 239 6.30 -17.73 -9.17
N CYS A 240 6.24 -17.46 -7.85
CA CYS A 240 7.41 -17.38 -7.01
C CYS A 240 7.09 -17.65 -5.54
N ARG A 241 8.16 -17.84 -4.76
CA ARG A 241 8.15 -17.92 -3.30
C ARG A 241 8.85 -16.72 -2.67
N PHE A 242 9.87 -16.22 -3.33
CA PHE A 242 10.69 -15.11 -2.83
C PHE A 242 10.65 -13.95 -3.79
N VAL A 243 10.66 -12.74 -3.22
CA VAL A 243 10.74 -11.48 -3.97
C VAL A 243 11.87 -10.65 -3.37
N LYS A 244 12.76 -10.14 -4.21
CA LYS A 244 13.88 -9.29 -3.80
C LYS A 244 13.80 -7.94 -4.50
N LEU A 245 13.71 -6.88 -3.72
CA LEU A 245 13.87 -5.50 -4.18
C LEU A 245 15.31 -5.06 -3.91
N THR A 246 15.98 -4.56 -4.94
CA THR A 246 17.31 -3.92 -4.81
C THR A 246 17.21 -2.48 -5.26
N VAL A 247 17.62 -1.52 -4.42
CA VAL A 247 17.72 -0.11 -4.79
C VAL A 247 19.14 0.16 -5.25
N THR A 248 19.29 0.47 -6.54
CA THR A 248 20.60 0.68 -7.17
C THR A 248 21.05 2.15 -7.19
N SER A 249 20.13 3.07 -6.95
CA SER A 249 20.47 4.50 -6.82
C SER A 249 19.42 5.27 -6.03
N TRP A 250 19.89 6.16 -5.19
CA TRP A 250 19.12 7.13 -4.44
C TRP A 250 19.35 8.54 -4.98
N PRO A 251 18.35 9.44 -4.93
CA PRO A 251 18.54 10.83 -5.27
C PRO A 251 19.56 11.49 -4.33
N GLU A 252 20.42 12.33 -4.88
CA GLU A 252 21.41 13.07 -4.08
C GLU A 252 20.74 13.97 -3.05
N GLY A 253 21.20 13.92 -1.81
CA GLY A 253 20.66 14.71 -0.71
C GLY A 253 19.28 14.26 -0.17
N ALA A 254 18.64 13.29 -0.80
CA ALA A 254 17.41 12.71 -0.28
C ALA A 254 17.70 11.67 0.81
N PRO A 255 16.81 11.54 1.79
CA PRO A 255 16.90 10.44 2.75
C PRO A 255 16.77 9.09 2.05
N ARG A 256 17.61 8.15 2.47
CA ARG A 256 17.56 6.78 1.97
C ARG A 256 16.62 5.96 2.82
N GLY A 257 15.44 5.62 2.30
CA GLY A 257 14.54 4.77 3.06
C GLY A 257 13.32 4.32 2.25
N ILE A 258 12.79 3.18 2.66
CA ILE A 258 11.54 2.61 2.13
C ILE A 258 10.51 2.61 3.24
N ILE A 259 9.42 3.36 3.01
CA ILE A 259 8.28 3.44 3.93
C ILE A 259 7.39 2.22 3.76
N ASP A 260 7.15 1.81 2.51
CA ASP A 260 6.31 0.66 2.21
C ASP A 260 6.75 -0.01 0.92
N PHE A 261 6.80 -1.32 0.93
CA PHE A 261 6.98 -2.17 -0.23
C PHE A 261 5.92 -3.25 -0.23
N THR A 262 5.01 -3.18 -1.18
CA THR A 262 3.91 -4.11 -1.34
C THR A 262 4.03 -4.83 -2.67
N VAL A 263 3.95 -6.15 -2.65
CA VAL A 263 3.79 -6.99 -3.85
C VAL A 263 2.35 -7.44 -3.95
N PHE A 264 1.83 -7.46 -5.16
CA PHE A 264 0.47 -7.88 -5.47
C PHE A 264 0.49 -9.19 -6.25
N GLY A 265 -0.53 -10.01 -6.02
CA GLY A 265 -0.67 -11.29 -6.66
C GLY A 265 -1.78 -12.11 -6.01
N HIS A 266 -1.77 -13.41 -6.26
CA HIS A 266 -2.74 -14.35 -5.70
C HIS A 266 -2.04 -15.68 -5.37
N PRO A 267 -2.60 -16.46 -4.43
CA PRO A 267 -2.12 -17.81 -4.17
C PRO A 267 -2.21 -18.68 -5.43
N SER A 268 -1.17 -19.43 -5.72
CA SER A 268 -1.13 -20.34 -6.87
C SER A 268 -1.00 -21.80 -6.44
N THR A 269 0.19 -22.29 -6.26
CA THR A 269 0.49 -23.71 -6.03
C THR A 269 0.88 -23.97 -4.57
N TYR A 270 0.52 -25.14 -4.06
CA TYR A 270 1.04 -25.67 -2.79
C TYR A 270 2.12 -26.71 -3.06
N LEU A 271 3.30 -26.54 -2.44
CA LEU A 271 4.38 -27.51 -2.47
C LEU A 271 4.55 -28.17 -1.10
N PRO A 272 4.84 -29.50 -1.04
CA PRO A 272 5.30 -30.11 0.20
C PRO A 272 6.58 -29.42 0.71
N ALA A 273 6.69 -29.19 2.00
CA ALA A 273 7.86 -28.52 2.59
C ALA A 273 9.18 -29.29 2.35
N ALA A 274 9.11 -30.60 2.18
CA ALA A 274 10.28 -31.43 1.84
C ALA A 274 10.91 -31.10 0.47
N VAL A 275 10.17 -30.39 -0.40
CA VAL A 275 10.65 -29.90 -1.71
C VAL A 275 11.11 -28.46 -1.61
N ALA A 276 10.81 -27.80 -0.50
CA ALA A 276 11.12 -26.41 -0.28
C ALA A 276 12.52 -26.27 0.32
N THR A 277 13.40 -25.56 -0.38
CA THR A 277 14.70 -25.11 0.16
C THR A 277 14.53 -24.28 1.43
N PRO A 278 15.59 -24.11 2.23
CA PRO A 278 15.56 -23.43 3.53
C PRO A 278 14.80 -22.11 3.49
N THR A 279 13.93 -21.89 4.46
CA THR A 279 13.22 -20.64 4.65
C THR A 279 14.10 -19.63 5.40
N PHE A 280 13.71 -18.36 5.45
CA PHE A 280 14.38 -17.38 6.30
C PHE A 280 14.39 -17.74 7.79
N SER A 281 13.50 -18.62 8.24
CA SER A 281 13.53 -19.16 9.59
C SER A 281 14.77 -19.98 9.90
N ASP A 282 15.40 -20.54 8.88
CA ASP A 282 16.61 -21.36 8.99
C ASP A 282 17.90 -20.53 8.85
N LEU A 283 17.76 -19.26 8.47
CA LEU A 283 18.88 -18.32 8.45
C LEU A 283 19.13 -17.77 9.86
N PRO A 284 20.39 -17.47 10.22
CA PRO A 284 20.68 -16.83 11.50
C PRO A 284 19.81 -15.59 11.66
N LYS A 285 19.06 -15.49 12.76
CA LYS A 285 18.32 -14.30 13.09
C LYS A 285 19.30 -13.13 13.15
N ASP A 286 19.07 -12.08 12.36
CA ASP A 286 19.84 -10.84 12.43
C ASP A 286 19.84 -10.40 13.87
N GLY A 287 20.95 -10.46 14.58
CA GLY A 287 21.30 -9.85 15.86
C GLY A 287 20.24 -9.31 16.82
N THR A 288 18.96 -9.56 16.58
CA THR A 288 17.83 -9.08 17.37
C THR A 288 17.45 -10.02 18.52
N GLU A 289 18.29 -10.96 18.92
CA GLU A 289 18.15 -11.52 20.24
C GLU A 289 18.46 -10.41 21.25
N ARG A 290 17.45 -9.67 21.61
CA ARG A 290 17.49 -8.78 22.76
C ARG A 290 17.68 -9.65 23.99
N LYS A 291 18.85 -9.51 24.63
CA LYS A 291 19.04 -9.88 26.02
C LYS A 291 18.27 -8.94 26.93
#